data_2777be37c95a1c46c4ab0863fed7b153
#
_entry.id   2777be37c95a1c46c4ab0863fed7b153
#
_cell.length_a   1.000
_cell.length_b   1.000
_cell.length_c   1.000
_cell.angle_alpha   90.00
_cell.angle_beta   90.00
_cell.angle_gamma   90.00
#
_symmetry.space_group_name_H-M   'P 1'
#
loop_
_entity.id
_entity.type
_entity.pdbx_description
1 polymer ?
#
loop_
_entity_poly.entity_id
_entity_poly.type
_entity_poly.pdbx_seq_one_letter_code
_entity_poly.pdbx_strand_id
1 'polypeptide(L)'
;GKTNFFRDLIAHLRHSNDQFIEAPGIRGLVMLVFTLPSYPYVFKIIKDKFGSSKNMDRATVKRKYQLVRQVDRVGRMADTLEFSNVALPRSRFHPDLIAQLRELAPSVIEEVGDTLVVKHVYIERRMTPLNIYLAKATDAQIEEAVREYGQAISELAIANIFPGDMLWKNFGVTRYGRVVFYDYDEIEYMTDCNFRKIPPAPNEEAEMSSEPWYSAGPMDVFPEEFATFLLGQPKIRKAFLQHHRQLLDPRFWQDAQAKIRSGYVEDFYPYPAELRFCNAFVGDAPAAAPPTAADT
;
A
#
# COMPACT_ATOMS: atom_id res chain seq x y z
N GLY A 1 6.41 -15.46 -10.82
CA GLY A 1 5.31 -15.01 -11.69
C GLY A 1 3.99 -15.75 -11.42
N LYS A 2 2.92 -15.36 -12.10
CA LYS A 2 1.53 -15.88 -11.91
C LYS A 2 1.43 -17.41 -11.99
N THR A 3 2.10 -18.02 -12.96
CA THR A 3 2.08 -19.48 -13.16
C THR A 3 2.68 -20.24 -11.97
N ASN A 4 3.79 -19.75 -11.45
CA ASN A 4 4.44 -20.38 -10.28
C ASN A 4 3.54 -20.25 -9.04
N PHE A 5 2.95 -19.08 -8.81
CA PHE A 5 2.02 -18.88 -7.70
C PHE A 5 0.86 -19.89 -7.75
N PHE A 6 0.20 -20.00 -8.90
CA PHE A 6 -0.98 -20.87 -9.02
C PHE A 6 -0.60 -22.34 -8.85
N ARG A 7 0.52 -22.77 -9.40
CA ARG A 7 1.05 -24.14 -9.19
C ARG A 7 1.32 -24.42 -7.71
N ASP A 8 1.95 -23.47 -7.01
CA ASP A 8 2.28 -23.61 -5.61
C ASP A 8 1.02 -23.61 -4.73
N LEU A 9 0.00 -22.80 -5.06
CA LEU A 9 -1.29 -22.82 -4.41
C LEU A 9 -1.99 -24.17 -4.55
N ILE A 10 -2.05 -24.74 -5.77
CA ILE A 10 -2.66 -26.03 -6.00
C ILE A 10 -1.89 -27.16 -5.26
N ALA A 11 -0.57 -27.09 -5.26
CA ALA A 11 0.25 -28.04 -4.49
C ALA A 11 -0.06 -27.93 -2.99
N HIS A 12 -0.15 -26.71 -2.44
CA HIS A 12 -0.53 -26.49 -1.04
C HIS A 12 -1.91 -27.06 -0.72
N LEU A 13 -2.91 -26.82 -1.57
CA LEU A 13 -4.25 -27.38 -1.40
C LEU A 13 -4.28 -28.91 -1.42
N ARG A 14 -3.38 -29.56 -2.17
CA ARG A 14 -3.28 -31.03 -2.20
C ARG A 14 -2.65 -31.62 -0.94
N HIS A 15 -1.77 -30.88 -0.27
CA HIS A 15 -0.99 -31.33 0.88
C HIS A 15 -1.50 -30.78 2.22
N SER A 16 -2.58 -30.00 2.23
CA SER A 16 -3.19 -29.45 3.43
C SER A 16 -4.71 -29.68 3.44
N ASN A 17 -5.30 -29.71 4.63
CA ASN A 17 -6.76 -29.73 4.82
C ASN A 17 -7.31 -28.35 5.17
N ASP A 18 -6.52 -27.30 4.95
CA ASP A 18 -6.86 -25.95 5.27
C ASP A 18 -8.02 -25.43 4.42
N GLN A 19 -8.86 -24.59 4.99
CA GLN A 19 -9.98 -23.98 4.30
C GLN A 19 -9.78 -22.47 4.17
N PHE A 20 -10.26 -21.92 3.08
CA PHE A 20 -10.40 -20.48 2.94
C PHE A 20 -11.40 -19.96 3.96
N ILE A 21 -10.99 -18.96 4.72
CA ILE A 21 -11.78 -18.25 5.71
C ILE A 21 -11.71 -16.76 5.46
N GLU A 22 -12.65 -15.98 6.00
CA GLU A 22 -12.50 -14.53 6.03
C GLU A 22 -11.18 -14.17 6.71
N ALA A 23 -10.42 -13.26 6.11
CA ALA A 23 -9.15 -12.83 6.69
C ALA A 23 -9.39 -12.08 8.01
N PRO A 24 -8.61 -12.36 9.06
CA PRO A 24 -8.70 -11.64 10.32
C PRO A 24 -8.42 -10.15 10.15
N GLY A 25 -9.12 -9.30 10.91
CA GLY A 25 -8.90 -7.87 10.92
C GLY A 25 -10.17 -7.07 10.68
N ILE A 26 -10.00 -5.79 10.39
CA ILE A 26 -11.11 -4.86 10.13
C ILE A 26 -11.68 -5.15 8.73
N ARG A 27 -12.98 -5.38 8.65
CA ARG A 27 -13.67 -5.58 7.37
C ARG A 27 -13.58 -4.34 6.50
N GLY A 28 -13.11 -4.50 5.27
CA GLY A 28 -13.10 -3.43 4.27
C GLY A 28 -14.51 -3.07 3.80
N LEU A 29 -14.70 -1.80 3.43
CA LEU A 29 -15.97 -1.32 2.87
C LEU A 29 -16.17 -1.76 1.41
N VAL A 30 -15.08 -1.87 0.67
CA VAL A 30 -15.06 -2.10 -0.79
C VAL A 30 -14.68 -3.55 -1.13
N MET A 31 -13.76 -4.13 -0.37
CA MET A 31 -13.22 -5.45 -0.61
C MET A 31 -13.70 -6.46 0.43
N LEU A 32 -13.97 -7.69 -0.02
CA LEU A 32 -14.01 -8.86 0.83
C LEU A 32 -12.65 -9.55 0.75
N VAL A 33 -12.04 -9.79 1.89
CA VAL A 33 -10.69 -10.38 1.99
C VAL A 33 -10.78 -11.74 2.67
N PHE A 34 -10.21 -12.75 2.04
CA PHE A 34 -10.15 -14.10 2.60
C PHE A 34 -8.74 -14.68 2.47
N THR A 35 -8.45 -15.73 3.20
CA THR A 35 -7.13 -16.33 3.28
C THR A 35 -7.22 -17.83 3.59
N LEU A 36 -6.15 -18.55 3.27
CA LEU A 36 -5.85 -19.85 3.87
C LEU A 36 -4.93 -19.60 5.08
N PRO A 37 -5.30 -20.02 6.31
CA PRO A 37 -4.48 -19.77 7.50
C PRO A 37 -3.04 -20.23 7.38
N SER A 38 -2.80 -21.38 6.77
CA SER A 38 -1.47 -21.97 6.58
C SER A 38 -0.71 -21.45 5.34
N TYR A 39 -1.33 -20.61 4.52
CA TYR A 39 -0.73 -20.09 3.28
C TYR A 39 -0.54 -18.58 3.35
N PRO A 40 0.65 -18.03 3.06
CA PRO A 40 1.00 -16.66 3.40
C PRO A 40 0.47 -15.62 2.38
N TYR A 41 -0.77 -15.79 1.91
CA TYR A 41 -1.40 -14.87 0.96
C TYR A 41 -2.82 -14.53 1.39
N VAL A 42 -3.26 -13.35 1.00
CA VAL A 42 -4.65 -12.89 1.09
C VAL A 42 -5.22 -12.74 -0.31
N PHE A 43 -6.51 -12.98 -0.40
CA PHE A 43 -7.32 -12.93 -1.62
C PHE A 43 -8.35 -11.84 -1.45
N LYS A 44 -8.35 -10.87 -2.35
CA LYS A 44 -9.23 -9.70 -2.30
C LYS A 44 -10.18 -9.71 -3.48
N ILE A 45 -11.45 -9.65 -3.22
CA ILE A 45 -12.49 -9.50 -4.24
C ILE A 45 -13.28 -8.22 -4.02
N ILE A 46 -13.68 -7.57 -5.12
CA ILE A 46 -14.48 -6.35 -5.07
C ILE A 46 -15.93 -6.74 -4.78
N LYS A 47 -16.53 -6.17 -3.73
CA LYS A 47 -17.93 -6.35 -3.41
C LYS A 47 -18.84 -5.79 -4.51
N ASP A 48 -20.07 -6.29 -4.61
CA ASP A 48 -21.06 -5.77 -5.55
C ASP A 48 -21.66 -4.45 -5.08
N LYS A 49 -21.79 -4.28 -3.76
CA LYS A 49 -22.27 -3.05 -3.12
C LYS A 49 -21.28 -2.58 -2.09
N PHE A 50 -20.95 -1.30 -2.14
CA PHE A 50 -20.09 -0.65 -1.15
C PHE A 50 -20.97 -0.04 -0.05
N GLY A 51 -20.36 0.21 1.13
CA GLY A 51 -21.06 0.95 2.19
C GLY A 51 -21.50 2.33 1.71
N SER A 52 -22.57 2.85 2.27
CA SER A 52 -23.22 4.10 1.88
C SER A 52 -22.32 5.35 1.93
N SER A 53 -21.17 5.26 2.58
CA SER A 53 -20.17 6.34 2.69
C SER A 53 -19.20 6.42 1.52
N LYS A 54 -19.20 5.43 0.59
CA LYS A 54 -18.27 5.41 -0.55
C LYS A 54 -19.01 5.58 -1.87
N ASN A 55 -18.86 6.76 -2.46
CA ASN A 55 -19.34 7.05 -3.82
C ASN A 55 -18.33 6.51 -4.85
N MET A 56 -18.24 5.19 -4.95
CA MET A 56 -17.24 4.48 -5.77
C MET A 56 -17.89 3.29 -6.46
N ASP A 57 -17.47 2.98 -7.68
CA ASP A 57 -17.91 1.79 -8.43
C ASP A 57 -16.73 0.81 -8.64
N ARG A 58 -17.06 -0.40 -9.10
CA ARG A 58 -16.07 -1.45 -9.39
C ARG A 58 -15.04 -1.01 -10.43
N ALA A 59 -15.44 -0.24 -11.44
CA ALA A 59 -14.54 0.24 -12.47
C ALA A 59 -13.50 1.21 -11.89
N THR A 60 -13.91 2.06 -10.96
CA THR A 60 -13.02 2.96 -10.23
C THR A 60 -12.01 2.20 -9.38
N VAL A 61 -12.45 1.18 -8.65
CA VAL A 61 -11.53 0.32 -7.87
C VAL A 61 -10.48 -0.33 -8.78
N LYS A 62 -10.90 -0.91 -9.90
CA LYS A 62 -9.98 -1.53 -10.86
C LYS A 62 -8.98 -0.52 -11.43
N ARG A 63 -9.43 0.71 -11.74
CA ARG A 63 -8.52 1.77 -12.21
C ARG A 63 -7.48 2.13 -11.15
N LYS A 64 -7.85 2.18 -9.87
CA LYS A 64 -6.91 2.44 -8.77
C LYS A 64 -5.86 1.34 -8.63
N TYR A 65 -6.23 0.07 -8.72
CA TYR A 65 -5.28 -1.03 -8.75
C TYR A 65 -4.36 -0.99 -9.98
N GLN A 66 -4.89 -0.60 -11.14
CA GLN A 66 -4.09 -0.42 -12.35
C GLN A 66 -3.12 0.75 -12.23
N LEU A 67 -3.55 1.87 -11.64
CA LEU A 67 -2.70 3.04 -11.37
C LEU A 67 -1.47 2.65 -10.54
N VAL A 68 -1.66 1.90 -9.47
CA VAL A 68 -0.56 1.38 -8.63
C VAL A 68 0.47 0.63 -9.46
N ARG A 69 0.02 -0.28 -10.31
CA ARG A 69 0.92 -1.09 -11.15
C ARG A 69 1.71 -0.28 -12.17
N GLN A 70 1.17 0.86 -12.60
CA GLN A 70 1.81 1.74 -13.59
C GLN A 70 2.80 2.72 -12.98
N VAL A 71 2.53 3.20 -11.75
CA VAL A 71 3.29 4.31 -11.16
C VAL A 71 4.17 3.91 -9.98
N ASP A 72 4.02 2.71 -9.43
CA ASP A 72 4.91 2.26 -8.34
C ASP A 72 6.31 1.96 -8.86
N ARG A 73 7.18 2.96 -8.73
CA ARG A 73 8.61 2.86 -9.05
C ARG A 73 9.48 2.67 -7.80
N VAL A 74 8.89 2.80 -6.63
CA VAL A 74 9.63 2.84 -5.36
C VAL A 74 9.51 1.56 -4.55
N GLY A 75 8.61 0.64 -4.96
CA GLY A 75 8.39 -0.63 -4.26
C GLY A 75 7.83 -0.44 -2.85
N ARG A 76 6.99 0.59 -2.64
CA ARG A 76 6.31 0.87 -1.38
C ARG A 76 4.84 0.49 -1.39
N MET A 77 4.40 -0.14 -2.46
CA MET A 77 3.06 -0.71 -2.55
C MET A 77 3.14 -2.23 -2.54
N ALA A 78 2.14 -2.88 -1.95
CA ALA A 78 2.09 -4.33 -1.92
C ALA A 78 2.05 -4.90 -3.34
N ASP A 79 2.89 -5.89 -3.60
CA ASP A 79 2.90 -6.60 -4.89
C ASP A 79 1.60 -7.39 -5.03
N THR A 80 0.81 -7.03 -6.04
CA THR A 80 -0.52 -7.56 -6.27
C THR A 80 -0.56 -8.36 -7.56
N LEU A 81 -0.93 -9.62 -7.45
CA LEU A 81 -1.24 -10.47 -8.60
C LEU A 81 -2.74 -10.40 -8.89
N GLU A 82 -3.09 -10.17 -10.13
CA GLU A 82 -4.48 -10.16 -10.60
C GLU A 82 -4.77 -11.42 -11.42
N PHE A 83 -5.81 -12.13 -11.04
CA PHE A 83 -6.30 -13.33 -11.74
C PHE A 83 -7.76 -13.18 -12.11
N SER A 84 -8.12 -13.85 -13.22
CA SER A 84 -9.50 -13.98 -13.67
C SER A 84 -9.87 -15.45 -13.79
N ASN A 85 -11.13 -15.77 -13.47
CA ASN A 85 -11.72 -17.11 -13.59
C ASN A 85 -10.91 -18.21 -12.88
N VAL A 86 -10.59 -17.96 -11.61
CA VAL A 86 -9.87 -18.92 -10.77
C VAL A 86 -10.85 -19.97 -10.25
N ALA A 87 -10.68 -21.20 -10.70
CA ALA A 87 -11.49 -22.33 -10.27
C ALA A 87 -10.82 -23.03 -9.08
N LEU A 88 -11.53 -23.09 -7.96
CA LEU A 88 -11.06 -23.72 -6.71
C LEU A 88 -12.09 -24.72 -6.19
N PRO A 89 -11.67 -25.80 -5.50
CA PRO A 89 -12.61 -26.76 -4.92
C PRO A 89 -13.52 -26.08 -3.88
N ARG A 90 -14.84 -26.17 -4.05
CA ARG A 90 -15.81 -25.56 -3.14
C ARG A 90 -15.67 -26.09 -1.70
N SER A 91 -15.31 -27.34 -1.54
CA SER A 91 -15.07 -27.98 -0.24
C SER A 91 -13.92 -27.34 0.56
N ARG A 92 -13.06 -26.56 -0.10
CA ARG A 92 -11.94 -25.86 0.54
C ARG A 92 -12.32 -24.49 1.05
N PHE A 93 -13.57 -24.09 0.93
CA PHE A 93 -14.11 -22.85 1.49
C PHE A 93 -14.94 -23.15 2.73
N HIS A 94 -14.67 -22.44 3.82
CA HIS A 94 -15.51 -22.53 5.01
C HIS A 94 -16.95 -22.08 4.66
N PRO A 95 -17.99 -22.75 5.17
CA PRO A 95 -19.38 -22.43 4.86
C PRO A 95 -19.75 -20.96 5.10
N ASP A 96 -19.23 -20.34 6.17
CA ASP A 96 -19.47 -18.94 6.49
C ASP A 96 -18.90 -18.01 5.42
N LEU A 97 -17.73 -18.34 4.85
CA LEU A 97 -17.14 -17.57 3.76
C LEU A 97 -17.99 -17.69 2.48
N ILE A 98 -18.48 -18.88 2.16
CA ILE A 98 -19.38 -19.06 1.01
C ILE A 98 -20.65 -18.21 1.17
N ALA A 99 -21.23 -18.16 2.37
CA ALA A 99 -22.39 -17.34 2.66
C ALA A 99 -22.09 -15.85 2.44
N GLN A 100 -20.96 -15.36 2.92
CA GLN A 100 -20.53 -13.97 2.71
C GLN A 100 -20.27 -13.66 1.23
N LEU A 101 -19.63 -14.57 0.48
CA LEU A 101 -19.39 -14.41 -0.95
C LEU A 101 -20.70 -14.27 -1.73
N ARG A 102 -21.70 -15.11 -1.40
CA ARG A 102 -23.03 -15.05 -2.00
C ARG A 102 -23.78 -13.74 -1.68
N GLU A 103 -23.59 -13.23 -0.47
CA GLU A 103 -24.23 -12.00 -0.02
C GLU A 103 -23.57 -10.75 -0.58
N LEU A 104 -22.24 -10.68 -0.50
CA LEU A 104 -21.49 -9.44 -0.73
C LEU A 104 -20.94 -9.30 -2.15
N ALA A 105 -20.68 -10.40 -2.84
CA ALA A 105 -20.05 -10.42 -4.16
C ALA A 105 -20.63 -11.51 -5.09
N PRO A 106 -21.97 -11.67 -5.20
CA PRO A 106 -22.55 -12.73 -6.01
C PRO A 106 -22.17 -12.64 -7.49
N SER A 107 -21.92 -11.45 -8.04
CA SER A 107 -21.51 -11.29 -9.43
C SER A 107 -20.08 -11.75 -9.72
N VAL A 108 -19.25 -11.86 -8.70
CA VAL A 108 -17.81 -12.22 -8.81
C VAL A 108 -17.58 -13.71 -8.66
N ILE A 109 -18.57 -14.46 -8.20
CA ILE A 109 -18.47 -15.90 -8.03
C ILE A 109 -19.43 -16.65 -8.94
N GLU A 110 -19.07 -17.88 -9.27
CA GLU A 110 -19.93 -18.82 -9.96
C GLU A 110 -19.71 -20.23 -9.37
N GLU A 111 -20.79 -20.88 -8.98
CA GLU A 111 -20.72 -22.24 -8.44
C GLU A 111 -21.06 -23.24 -9.56
N VAL A 112 -20.12 -24.11 -9.89
CA VAL A 112 -20.27 -25.13 -10.92
C VAL A 112 -19.93 -26.50 -10.32
N GLY A 113 -20.95 -27.27 -9.97
CA GLY A 113 -20.74 -28.56 -9.28
C GLY A 113 -19.95 -28.41 -7.98
N ASP A 114 -18.82 -29.09 -7.88
CA ASP A 114 -17.93 -29.05 -6.70
C ASP A 114 -16.88 -27.91 -6.78
N THR A 115 -17.03 -27.01 -7.73
CA THR A 115 -16.07 -25.94 -7.99
C THR A 115 -16.69 -24.58 -7.72
N LEU A 116 -15.94 -23.71 -7.04
CA LEU A 116 -16.21 -22.29 -6.95
C LEU A 116 -15.27 -21.54 -7.90
N VAL A 117 -15.83 -20.86 -8.88
CA VAL A 117 -15.07 -20.00 -9.80
C VAL A 117 -15.11 -18.56 -9.30
N VAL A 118 -13.95 -18.00 -9.01
CA VAL A 118 -13.79 -16.58 -8.70
C VAL A 118 -13.44 -15.84 -9.98
N LYS A 119 -14.36 -15.01 -10.48
CA LYS A 119 -14.24 -14.35 -11.79
C LYS A 119 -13.14 -13.30 -11.83
N HIS A 120 -12.86 -12.68 -10.68
CA HIS A 120 -11.81 -11.66 -10.56
C HIS A 120 -11.30 -11.60 -9.11
N VAL A 121 -9.98 -11.68 -8.92
CA VAL A 121 -9.36 -11.66 -7.61
C VAL A 121 -7.98 -11.00 -7.66
N TYR A 122 -7.68 -10.19 -6.67
CA TYR A 122 -6.35 -9.70 -6.38
C TYR A 122 -5.74 -10.56 -5.27
N ILE A 123 -4.47 -10.93 -5.42
CA ILE A 123 -3.75 -11.78 -4.48
C ILE A 123 -2.47 -11.06 -4.06
N GLU A 124 -2.28 -10.94 -2.75
CA GLU A 124 -1.15 -10.25 -2.13
C GLU A 124 -0.53 -11.10 -1.05
N ARG A 125 0.75 -10.89 -0.75
CA ARG A 125 1.35 -11.49 0.44
C ARG A 125 0.68 -10.94 1.68
N ARG A 126 0.35 -11.84 2.62
CA ARG A 126 -0.13 -11.46 3.94
C ARG A 126 0.98 -10.77 4.70
N MET A 127 0.65 -9.61 5.27
CA MET A 127 1.53 -8.80 6.10
C MET A 127 0.86 -8.54 7.44
N THR A 128 1.65 -8.15 8.42
CA THR A 128 1.11 -7.67 9.69
C THR A 128 0.65 -6.23 9.51
N PRO A 129 -0.64 -5.89 9.71
CA PRO A 129 -1.10 -4.51 9.71
C PRO A 129 -0.29 -3.67 10.69
N LEU A 130 0.11 -2.47 10.27
CA LEU A 130 1.03 -1.64 11.05
C LEU A 130 0.45 -1.22 12.41
N ASN A 131 -0.86 -0.99 12.48
CA ASN A 131 -1.53 -0.70 13.77
C ASN A 131 -1.40 -1.86 14.77
N ILE A 132 -1.52 -3.11 14.30
CA ILE A 132 -1.37 -4.31 15.14
C ILE A 132 0.10 -4.50 15.53
N TYR A 133 1.02 -4.26 14.60
CA TYR A 133 2.45 -4.32 14.88
C TYR A 133 2.85 -3.33 15.97
N LEU A 134 2.46 -2.06 15.84
CA LEU A 134 2.80 -1.00 16.80
C LEU A 134 2.21 -1.25 18.20
N ALA A 135 1.06 -1.89 18.30
CA ALA A 135 0.43 -2.21 19.60
C ALA A 135 1.24 -3.24 20.43
N LYS A 136 2.06 -4.05 19.77
CA LYS A 136 2.85 -5.11 20.42
C LYS A 136 4.36 -4.86 20.37
N ALA A 137 4.78 -3.79 19.71
CA ALA A 137 6.19 -3.49 19.44
C ALA A 137 6.91 -2.94 20.67
N THR A 138 8.19 -3.23 20.78
CA THR A 138 9.09 -2.55 21.71
C THR A 138 9.34 -1.10 21.29
N ASP A 139 9.90 -0.28 22.16
CA ASP A 139 10.19 1.13 21.86
C ASP A 139 11.10 1.28 20.64
N ALA A 140 12.12 0.44 20.52
CA ALA A 140 13.01 0.42 19.38
C ALA A 140 12.30 0.01 18.08
N GLN A 141 11.40 -0.96 18.16
CA GLN A 141 10.58 -1.39 17.02
C GLN A 141 9.58 -0.31 16.59
N ILE A 142 9.00 0.42 17.54
CA ILE A 142 8.11 1.57 17.26
C ILE A 142 8.89 2.64 16.50
N GLU A 143 10.06 3.02 16.99
CA GLU A 143 10.89 4.04 16.34
C GLU A 143 11.25 3.64 14.90
N GLU A 144 11.69 2.42 14.70
CA GLU A 144 12.05 1.92 13.37
C GLU A 144 10.83 1.84 12.44
N ALA A 145 9.70 1.33 12.91
CA ALA A 145 8.48 1.22 12.11
C ALA A 145 7.90 2.58 11.73
N VAL A 146 7.94 3.56 12.64
CA VAL A 146 7.50 4.94 12.36
C VAL A 146 8.44 5.63 11.39
N ARG A 147 9.75 5.41 11.51
CA ARG A 147 10.75 5.90 10.56
C ARG A 147 10.50 5.33 9.17
N GLU A 148 10.30 4.03 9.06
CA GLU A 148 9.97 3.34 7.81
C GLU A 148 8.63 3.80 7.20
N TYR A 149 7.61 4.02 8.02
CA TYR A 149 6.32 4.55 7.58
C TYR A 149 6.45 5.93 6.92
N GLY A 150 7.11 6.87 7.58
CA GLY A 150 7.31 8.21 7.02
C GLY A 150 8.19 8.20 5.77
N GLN A 151 9.17 7.30 5.72
CA GLN A 151 9.97 7.08 4.52
C GLN A 151 9.10 6.54 3.37
N ALA A 152 8.21 5.58 3.64
CA ALA A 152 7.27 5.07 2.64
C ALA A 152 6.37 6.18 2.07
N ILE A 153 5.82 7.04 2.94
CA ILE A 153 5.00 8.18 2.52
C ILE A 153 5.81 9.13 1.62
N SER A 154 7.02 9.48 2.01
CA SER A 154 7.88 10.37 1.23
C SER A 154 8.22 9.80 -0.14
N GLU A 155 8.54 8.51 -0.21
CA GLU A 155 8.83 7.81 -1.46
C GLU A 155 7.60 7.70 -2.37
N LEU A 156 6.42 7.44 -1.80
CA LEU A 156 5.16 7.45 -2.56
C LEU A 156 4.86 8.84 -3.14
N ALA A 157 5.07 9.91 -2.35
CA ALA A 157 4.87 11.28 -2.82
C ALA A 157 5.77 11.61 -4.01
N ILE A 158 7.03 11.23 -3.98
CA ILE A 158 7.98 11.42 -5.08
C ILE A 158 7.58 10.61 -6.32
N ALA A 159 6.94 9.45 -6.14
CA ALA A 159 6.38 8.64 -7.22
C ALA A 159 5.00 9.13 -7.71
N ASN A 160 4.55 10.31 -7.30
CA ASN A 160 3.25 10.89 -7.61
C ASN A 160 2.06 10.09 -7.05
N ILE A 161 2.23 9.45 -5.91
CA ILE A 161 1.19 8.67 -5.25
C ILE A 161 0.86 9.29 -3.90
N PHE A 162 -0.42 9.59 -3.68
CA PHE A 162 -0.96 9.97 -2.38
C PHE A 162 -1.91 8.86 -1.89
N PRO A 163 -1.68 8.27 -0.70
CA PRO A 163 -2.49 7.15 -0.22
C PRO A 163 -3.96 7.48 0.00
N GLY A 164 -4.31 8.75 0.20
CA GLY A 164 -5.65 9.20 0.55
C GLY A 164 -5.93 9.01 2.05
N ASP A 165 -5.98 7.77 2.51
CA ASP A 165 -6.11 7.43 3.92
C ASP A 165 -4.74 7.03 4.50
N MET A 166 -4.21 7.87 5.37
CA MET A 166 -2.88 7.73 5.99
C MET A 166 -2.88 6.87 7.26
N LEU A 167 -4.00 6.28 7.65
CA LEU A 167 -4.11 5.49 8.88
C LEU A 167 -3.17 4.29 8.89
N TRP A 168 -2.62 4.00 10.06
CA TRP A 168 -1.68 2.87 10.27
C TRP A 168 -2.20 1.53 9.76
N LYS A 169 -3.51 1.27 9.87
CA LYS A 169 -4.17 0.02 9.42
C LYS A 169 -4.05 -0.25 7.92
N ASN A 170 -3.78 0.78 7.11
CA ASN A 170 -3.71 0.68 5.65
C ASN A 170 -2.30 0.36 5.14
N PHE A 171 -1.36 0.22 6.08
CA PHE A 171 0.02 -0.16 5.83
C PHE A 171 0.32 -1.51 6.47
N GLY A 172 1.23 -2.26 5.86
CA GLY A 172 1.69 -3.53 6.37
C GLY A 172 3.19 -3.54 6.62
N VAL A 173 3.59 -4.33 7.60
CA VAL A 173 5.00 -4.61 7.87
C VAL A 173 5.35 -5.95 7.26
N THR A 174 6.34 -5.96 6.38
CA THR A 174 6.88 -7.18 5.79
C THR A 174 7.73 -7.95 6.80
N ARG A 175 8.04 -9.21 6.52
CA ARG A 175 8.94 -10.02 7.35
C ARG A 175 10.36 -9.42 7.53
N TYR A 176 10.72 -8.47 6.69
CA TYR A 176 12.01 -7.76 6.75
C TYR A 176 11.92 -6.39 7.42
N GLY A 177 10.79 -6.06 8.05
CA GLY A 177 10.56 -4.77 8.72
C GLY A 177 10.24 -3.61 7.78
N ARG A 178 10.12 -3.85 6.47
CA ARG A 178 9.77 -2.81 5.50
C ARG A 178 8.28 -2.49 5.59
N VAL A 179 7.95 -1.21 5.62
CA VAL A 179 6.56 -0.73 5.60
C VAL A 179 6.12 -0.51 4.16
N VAL A 180 4.98 -1.08 3.79
CA VAL A 180 4.37 -0.94 2.48
C VAL A 180 2.89 -0.61 2.60
N PHE A 181 2.35 0.10 1.62
CA PHE A 181 0.94 0.45 1.52
C PHE A 181 0.18 -0.64 0.76
N TYR A 182 -1.03 -0.99 1.22
CA TYR A 182 -1.84 -2.06 0.59
C TYR A 182 -3.32 -1.74 0.42
N ASP A 183 -3.81 -0.61 0.92
CA ASP A 183 -5.21 -0.19 0.76
C ASP A 183 -5.33 0.89 -0.31
N TYR A 184 -5.67 0.48 -1.53
CA TYR A 184 -5.66 1.34 -2.71
C TYR A 184 -7.00 2.05 -2.98
N ASP A 185 -7.99 1.88 -2.11
CA ASP A 185 -9.33 2.41 -2.34
C ASP A 185 -9.37 3.93 -2.51
N GLU A 186 -8.53 4.64 -1.78
CA GLU A 186 -8.51 6.11 -1.74
C GLU A 186 -7.26 6.73 -2.37
N ILE A 187 -6.45 5.92 -3.04
CA ILE A 187 -5.23 6.40 -3.70
C ILE A 187 -5.58 7.44 -4.77
N GLU A 188 -4.77 8.50 -4.82
CA GLU A 188 -4.87 9.56 -5.82
C GLU A 188 -3.49 9.88 -6.39
N TYR A 189 -3.44 10.54 -7.56
CA TYR A 189 -2.22 11.22 -7.96
C TYR A 189 -1.95 12.35 -6.99
N MET A 190 -0.73 12.42 -6.48
CA MET A 190 -0.34 13.49 -5.56
C MET A 190 -0.50 14.88 -6.21
N THR A 191 -0.26 14.99 -7.51
CA THR A 191 -0.44 16.24 -8.28
C THR A 191 -1.89 16.66 -8.44
N ASP A 192 -2.87 15.79 -8.22
CA ASP A 192 -4.29 16.11 -8.27
C ASP A 192 -4.82 16.62 -6.91
N CYS A 193 -4.06 16.41 -5.83
CA CYS A 193 -4.42 16.89 -4.50
C CYS A 193 -4.10 18.37 -4.33
N ASN A 194 -4.90 19.05 -3.49
CA ASN A 194 -4.67 20.44 -3.10
C ASN A 194 -4.21 20.48 -1.63
N PHE A 195 -2.89 20.54 -1.44
CA PHE A 195 -2.29 20.63 -0.10
C PHE A 195 -2.28 22.06 0.38
N ARG A 196 -2.98 22.34 1.48
CA ARG A 196 -3.08 23.69 2.05
C ARG A 196 -3.14 23.67 3.58
N LYS A 197 -2.89 24.81 4.18
CA LYS A 197 -3.03 25.02 5.62
C LYS A 197 -4.50 25.17 6.00
N ILE A 198 -4.82 24.75 7.22
CA ILE A 198 -6.08 25.12 7.84
C ILE A 198 -6.11 26.63 8.03
N PRO A 199 -7.13 27.35 7.53
CA PRO A 199 -7.25 28.78 7.76
C PRO A 199 -7.37 29.07 9.26
N PRO A 200 -6.84 30.20 9.75
CA PRO A 200 -7.02 30.59 11.14
C PRO A 200 -8.51 30.75 11.47
N ALA A 201 -8.91 30.32 12.67
CA ALA A 201 -10.29 30.48 13.11
C ALA A 201 -10.66 31.98 13.16
N PRO A 202 -11.88 32.35 12.72
CA PRO A 202 -12.30 33.75 12.72
C PRO A 202 -12.51 34.33 14.14
N ASN A 203 -12.78 33.47 15.12
CA ASN A 203 -12.97 33.81 16.52
C ASN A 203 -12.79 32.56 17.41
N GLU A 204 -12.71 32.75 18.73
CA GLU A 204 -12.56 31.66 19.71
C GLU A 204 -13.75 30.68 19.70
N GLU A 205 -14.96 31.17 19.42
CA GLU A 205 -16.16 30.33 19.35
C GLU A 205 -16.07 29.32 18.18
N ALA A 206 -15.58 29.77 17.05
CA ALA A 206 -15.33 28.89 15.88
C ALA A 206 -14.24 27.86 16.16
N GLU A 207 -13.18 28.29 16.87
CA GLU A 207 -12.07 27.39 17.23
C GLU A 207 -12.52 26.29 18.22
N MET A 208 -13.45 26.58 19.10
CA MET A 208 -14.01 25.65 20.07
C MET A 208 -15.19 24.83 19.51
N SER A 209 -15.68 25.14 18.34
CA SER A 209 -16.78 24.43 17.68
C SER A 209 -16.34 23.04 17.24
N SER A 210 -17.26 22.08 17.33
CA SER A 210 -17.09 20.75 16.72
C SER A 210 -17.23 20.75 15.20
N GLU A 211 -17.74 21.83 14.61
CA GLU A 211 -17.89 21.99 13.17
C GLU A 211 -16.70 22.78 12.61
N PRO A 212 -16.14 22.33 11.47
CA PRO A 212 -15.06 23.05 10.81
C PRO A 212 -15.52 24.45 10.36
N TRP A 213 -14.74 25.49 10.68
CA TRP A 213 -15.00 26.88 10.24
C TRP A 213 -14.55 27.17 8.81
N TYR A 214 -14.03 26.15 8.10
CA TYR A 214 -13.54 26.26 6.74
C TYR A 214 -14.19 25.23 5.84
N SER A 215 -14.30 25.57 4.56
CA SER A 215 -14.77 24.65 3.54
C SER A 215 -13.62 23.79 3.01
N ALA A 216 -13.86 22.52 2.81
CA ALA A 216 -12.93 21.59 2.18
C ALA A 216 -13.56 21.02 0.89
N GLY A 217 -12.81 21.11 -0.21
CA GLY A 217 -13.15 20.42 -1.45
C GLY A 217 -12.74 18.94 -1.39
N PRO A 218 -13.19 18.12 -2.34
CA PRO A 218 -12.94 16.67 -2.32
C PRO A 218 -11.46 16.31 -2.50
N MET A 219 -10.64 17.21 -3.04
CA MET A 219 -9.20 17.00 -3.24
C MET A 219 -8.34 17.84 -2.28
N ASP A 220 -8.95 18.53 -1.35
CA ASP A 220 -8.23 19.29 -0.34
C ASP A 220 -7.60 18.36 0.71
N VAL A 221 -6.34 18.59 1.00
CA VAL A 221 -5.58 17.85 2.01
C VAL A 221 -4.92 18.87 2.96
N PHE A 222 -5.15 18.65 4.25
CA PHE A 222 -4.58 19.44 5.34
C PHE A 222 -3.55 18.60 6.10
N PRO A 223 -2.25 18.67 5.77
CA PRO A 223 -1.23 17.85 6.40
C PRO A 223 -1.15 17.99 7.93
N GLU A 224 -1.54 19.15 8.46
CA GLU A 224 -1.61 19.39 9.91
C GLU A 224 -2.54 18.40 10.61
N GLU A 225 -3.62 17.95 9.96
CA GLU A 225 -4.58 16.99 10.51
C GLU A 225 -4.00 15.59 10.65
N PHE A 226 -2.94 15.24 9.94
CA PHE A 226 -2.29 13.93 10.12
C PHE A 226 -1.83 13.72 11.56
N ALA A 227 -1.42 14.78 12.27
CA ALA A 227 -1.06 14.69 13.68
C ALA A 227 -2.21 14.22 14.55
N THR A 228 -3.43 14.66 14.28
CA THR A 228 -4.63 14.30 15.04
C THR A 228 -4.94 12.82 14.93
N PHE A 229 -4.82 12.25 13.74
CA PHE A 229 -5.18 10.86 13.47
C PHE A 229 -4.05 9.87 13.77
N LEU A 230 -2.78 10.29 13.64
CA LEU A 230 -1.63 9.39 13.69
C LEU A 230 -0.86 9.47 15.01
N LEU A 231 -0.86 10.60 15.69
CA LEU A 231 0.09 10.90 16.76
C LEU A 231 -0.54 10.88 18.18
N GLY A 232 -1.57 10.06 18.37
CA GLY A 232 -2.22 9.91 19.67
C GLY A 232 -1.35 9.27 20.76
N GLN A 233 -0.45 8.35 20.39
CA GLN A 233 0.47 7.69 21.31
C GLN A 233 1.77 8.50 21.47
N PRO A 234 2.23 8.79 22.73
CA PRO A 234 3.42 9.62 22.95
C PRO A 234 4.69 9.09 22.31
N LYS A 235 4.92 7.77 22.30
CA LYS A 235 6.10 7.15 21.70
C LYS A 235 6.10 7.27 20.16
N ILE A 236 4.96 7.02 19.54
CA ILE A 236 4.76 7.20 18.09
C ILE A 236 4.94 8.66 17.73
N ARG A 237 4.33 9.57 18.49
CA ARG A 237 4.44 11.03 18.30
C ARG A 237 5.90 11.48 18.34
N LYS A 238 6.66 11.03 19.35
CA LYS A 238 8.08 11.37 19.50
C LYS A 238 8.88 10.94 18.27
N ALA A 239 8.77 9.68 17.87
CA ALA A 239 9.48 9.14 16.72
C ALA A 239 9.09 9.86 15.42
N PHE A 240 7.79 10.08 15.19
CA PHE A 240 7.31 10.75 14.00
C PHE A 240 7.82 12.21 13.89
N LEU A 241 7.71 12.97 14.96
CA LEU A 241 8.18 14.37 14.97
C LEU A 241 9.71 14.48 14.87
N GLN A 242 10.44 13.48 15.36
CA GLN A 242 11.89 13.44 15.23
C GLN A 242 12.32 13.23 13.78
N HIS A 243 11.68 12.34 13.04
CA HIS A 243 12.11 11.88 11.73
C HIS A 243 11.32 12.49 10.57
N HIS A 244 10.05 12.87 10.77
CA HIS A 244 9.10 13.14 9.69
C HIS A 244 8.21 14.37 9.93
N ARG A 245 8.65 15.33 10.74
CA ARG A 245 7.90 16.57 11.01
C ARG A 245 7.47 17.30 9.74
N GLN A 246 8.30 17.25 8.68
CA GLN A 246 8.02 17.89 7.40
C GLN A 246 6.73 17.39 6.73
N LEU A 247 6.31 16.17 7.01
CA LEU A 247 5.07 15.61 6.45
C LEU A 247 3.80 16.32 6.95
N LEU A 248 3.91 17.07 8.04
CA LEU A 248 2.83 17.88 8.60
C LEU A 248 2.77 19.30 8.00
N ASP A 249 3.72 19.65 7.15
CA ASP A 249 3.77 20.96 6.50
C ASP A 249 3.32 20.85 5.03
N PRO A 250 2.29 21.60 4.60
CA PRO A 250 1.85 21.60 3.20
C PRO A 250 2.96 21.90 2.20
N ARG A 251 3.99 22.65 2.58
CA ARG A 251 5.12 22.99 1.70
C ARG A 251 5.88 21.76 1.22
N PHE A 252 6.06 20.76 2.08
CA PHE A 252 6.69 19.49 1.66
C PHE A 252 5.98 18.88 0.45
N TRP A 253 4.67 18.84 0.50
CA TRP A 253 3.82 18.24 -0.55
C TRP A 253 3.77 19.11 -1.80
N GLN A 254 3.67 20.43 -1.61
CA GLN A 254 3.68 21.41 -2.71
C GLN A 254 5.01 21.39 -3.47
N ASP A 255 6.13 21.29 -2.77
CA ASP A 255 7.47 21.19 -3.38
C ASP A 255 7.62 19.88 -4.17
N ALA A 256 7.11 18.76 -3.63
CA ALA A 256 7.09 17.50 -4.34
C ALA A 256 6.21 17.58 -5.61
N GLN A 257 5.04 18.22 -5.54
CA GLN A 257 4.19 18.46 -6.70
C GLN A 257 4.91 19.31 -7.77
N ALA A 258 5.58 20.38 -7.36
CA ALA A 258 6.32 21.24 -8.27
C ALA A 258 7.44 20.47 -8.99
N LYS A 259 8.18 19.62 -8.29
CA LYS A 259 9.22 18.76 -8.88
C LYS A 259 8.62 17.83 -9.94
N ILE A 260 7.53 17.16 -9.64
CA ILE A 260 6.86 16.24 -10.58
C ILE A 260 6.37 16.99 -11.82
N ARG A 261 5.73 18.15 -11.64
CA ARG A 261 5.22 18.98 -12.75
C ARG A 261 6.34 19.55 -13.64
N SER A 262 7.53 19.74 -13.09
CA SER A 262 8.72 20.14 -13.85
C SER A 262 9.36 19.02 -14.65
N GLY A 263 8.83 17.79 -14.58
CA GLY A 263 9.36 16.60 -15.23
C GLY A 263 10.55 15.98 -14.51
N TYR A 264 10.84 16.39 -13.26
CA TYR A 264 11.87 15.77 -12.44
C TYR A 264 11.45 14.33 -12.10
N VAL A 265 12.32 13.38 -12.40
CA VAL A 265 12.17 11.97 -12.06
C VAL A 265 13.34 11.58 -11.19
N GLU A 266 13.05 11.23 -9.93
CA GLU A 266 14.06 10.70 -9.03
C GLU A 266 14.32 9.22 -9.33
N ASP A 267 15.59 8.86 -9.45
CA ASP A 267 15.99 7.48 -9.64
C ASP A 267 16.01 6.75 -8.29
N PHE A 268 15.10 5.80 -8.13
CA PHE A 268 15.08 4.91 -6.98
C PHE A 268 15.83 3.63 -7.30
N TYR A 269 16.94 3.44 -6.63
CA TYR A 269 17.66 2.17 -6.71
C TYR A 269 17.42 1.40 -5.40
N PRO A 270 16.90 0.17 -5.47
CA PRO A 270 16.64 -0.66 -4.28
C PRO A 270 17.93 -1.12 -3.59
N TYR A 271 19.07 -0.84 -4.20
CA TYR A 271 20.40 -1.24 -3.70
C TYR A 271 21.28 -0.02 -3.44
N PRO A 272 22.15 -0.06 -2.41
CA PRO A 272 23.21 0.92 -2.20
C PRO A 272 24.03 1.17 -3.46
N ALA A 273 24.60 2.35 -3.59
CA ALA A 273 25.36 2.75 -4.79
C ALA A 273 26.49 1.78 -5.14
N GLU A 274 27.11 1.19 -4.13
CA GLU A 274 28.20 0.24 -4.25
C GLU A 274 27.79 -1.10 -4.86
N LEU A 275 26.52 -1.47 -4.70
CA LEU A 275 25.93 -2.72 -5.20
C LEU A 275 25.23 -2.57 -6.55
N ARG A 276 25.25 -1.38 -7.14
CA ARG A 276 24.67 -1.16 -8.48
C ARG A 276 25.58 -1.78 -9.53
N PHE A 277 24.99 -2.49 -10.47
CA PHE A 277 25.71 -3.17 -11.54
C PHE A 277 26.67 -2.25 -12.31
N CYS A 278 26.26 -1.01 -12.58
CA CYS A 278 27.10 -0.01 -13.24
C CYS A 278 28.34 0.38 -12.45
N ASN A 279 28.34 0.25 -11.12
CA ASN A 279 29.46 0.61 -10.27
C ASN A 279 30.34 -0.60 -9.91
N ALA A 280 29.81 -1.82 -10.03
CA ALA A 280 30.56 -3.05 -9.76
C ALA A 280 31.67 -3.35 -10.78
N PHE A 281 31.63 -2.73 -11.98
CA PHE A 281 32.58 -2.98 -13.07
C PHE A 281 33.49 -1.80 -13.41
N VAL A 282 33.46 -0.72 -12.63
CA VAL A 282 34.34 0.46 -12.84
C VAL A 282 35.75 0.25 -12.27
N GLY A 283 36.00 -0.88 -11.57
CA GLY A 283 37.27 -1.18 -10.90
C GLY A 283 38.30 -1.98 -11.71
N ASP A 284 37.93 -2.64 -12.80
CA ASP A 284 38.81 -3.54 -13.59
C ASP A 284 38.93 -3.15 -15.06
N ALA A 285 39.29 -1.92 -15.35
CA ALA A 285 39.91 -1.63 -16.64
C ALA A 285 41.35 -2.09 -16.55
N PRO A 286 41.83 -3.06 -17.38
CA PRO A 286 43.24 -3.42 -17.39
C PRO A 286 44.05 -2.19 -17.77
N ALA A 287 45.08 -1.89 -16.98
CA ALA A 287 46.03 -0.83 -17.27
C ALA A 287 46.54 -1.01 -18.71
N ALA A 288 46.35 0.03 -19.53
CA ALA A 288 46.92 0.04 -20.87
C ALA A 288 48.41 -0.24 -20.78
N ALA A 289 48.86 -1.27 -21.52
CA ALA A 289 50.28 -1.60 -21.64
C ALA A 289 51.04 -0.39 -22.18
N PRO A 290 52.25 -0.08 -21.70
CA PRO A 290 53.05 1.00 -22.22
C PRO A 290 53.43 0.72 -23.69
N PRO A 291 53.54 1.75 -24.55
CA PRO A 291 53.89 1.55 -25.94
C PRO A 291 55.30 0.96 -26.03
N THR A 292 55.40 -0.17 -26.69
CA THR A 292 56.72 -0.75 -27.07
C THR A 292 57.41 0.21 -28.02
N ALA A 293 58.61 0.67 -27.63
CA ALA A 293 59.49 1.41 -28.53
C ALA A 293 59.81 0.55 -29.72
N ALA A 294 59.44 1.01 -30.90
CA ALA A 294 59.90 0.44 -32.16
C ALA A 294 61.34 0.91 -32.38
N ASP A 295 62.20 -0.05 -32.50
CA ASP A 295 63.59 0.11 -32.96
C ASP A 295 63.61 0.67 -34.37
N THR A 296 64.55 1.56 -34.58
CA THR A 296 65.10 2.10 -35.80
C THR A 296 65.04 1.26 -37.01
#